data_ce0d7ece993dcfd9c1992fa178e20283
#
_entry.id   ce0d7ece993dcfd9c1992fa178e20283
#
_cell.length_a   1.000
_cell.length_b   1.000
_cell.length_c   1.000
_cell.angle_alpha   90.00
_cell.angle_beta   90.00
_cell.angle_gamma   90.00
#
_symmetry.space_group_name_H-M   'P 1'
#
loop_
_entity.id
_entity.type
_entity.pdbx_description
1 polymer ?
#
loop_
_entity_poly.entity_id
_entity_poly.type
_entity_poly.pdbx_seq_one_letter_code
_entity_poly.pdbx_strand_id
1 'polypeptide(L)'
;MHRSARVVGTALVSMLAATFVWSSRAEAAAPWIYRGLTIPRHDVAVDFGLGYGHRPPTPAEDAGFGLNLELRAGIAHNFELGFRMGFRMDEGGRNTQADYYARPFETETYGTEHDGVSNPELKLRWSVARSYAAELGLELRFYLPIEAASRFGFMFGLPIALRAGPVRFDTGLYVPIIFYDPTQTIVSIPLHVWIQVASDFWLGPLLGMRVVNRGGSDTEYPLGFGLGWQTSRNVDLRTWFVFPDMSRDAAARSYGLGVALEVRFE
;
A
#
# COMPACT_ATOMS: atom_id res chain seq x y z
N MET A 1 -28.67 1.89 -11.30
CA MET A 1 -27.23 1.62 -11.17
C MET A 1 -26.30 2.30 -12.19
N HIS A 2 -26.74 2.85 -13.32
CA HIS A 2 -25.86 3.49 -14.34
C HIS A 2 -25.36 4.93 -14.04
N ARG A 3 -25.88 5.64 -13.03
CA ARG A 3 -25.46 7.03 -12.73
C ARG A 3 -24.16 7.14 -11.92
N SER A 4 -23.89 6.20 -11.03
CA SER A 4 -22.71 6.25 -10.15
C SER A 4 -21.39 6.05 -10.90
N ALA A 5 -21.36 5.17 -11.92
CA ALA A 5 -20.14 4.91 -12.69
C ALA A 5 -19.68 6.13 -13.53
N ARG A 6 -20.62 6.98 -13.98
CA ARG A 6 -20.28 8.20 -14.73
C ARG A 6 -19.64 9.28 -13.86
N VAL A 7 -20.06 9.41 -12.62
CA VAL A 7 -19.50 10.42 -11.68
C VAL A 7 -18.06 10.08 -11.32
N VAL A 8 -17.77 8.81 -11.03
CA VAL A 8 -16.42 8.35 -10.70
C VAL A 8 -15.47 8.52 -11.90
N GLY A 9 -15.92 8.16 -13.10
CA GLY A 9 -15.12 8.33 -14.32
C GLY A 9 -14.77 9.80 -14.61
N THR A 10 -15.71 10.72 -14.40
CA THR A 10 -15.48 12.16 -14.62
C THR A 10 -14.52 12.75 -13.58
N ALA A 11 -14.61 12.32 -12.32
CA ALA A 11 -13.70 12.76 -11.26
C ALA A 11 -12.27 12.29 -11.50
N LEU A 12 -12.08 11.04 -11.95
CA LEU A 12 -10.76 10.49 -12.28
C LEU A 12 -10.12 11.22 -13.48
N VAL A 13 -10.89 11.48 -14.53
CA VAL A 13 -10.42 12.22 -15.72
C VAL A 13 -10.09 13.68 -15.36
N SER A 14 -10.87 14.31 -14.49
CA SER A 14 -10.58 15.67 -14.02
C SER A 14 -9.35 15.75 -13.12
N MET A 15 -9.10 14.75 -12.27
CA MET A 15 -7.86 14.65 -11.50
C MET A 15 -6.64 14.42 -12.39
N LEU A 16 -6.74 13.51 -13.36
CA LEU A 16 -5.68 13.30 -14.35
C LEU A 16 -5.41 14.56 -15.19
N ALA A 17 -6.44 15.27 -15.61
CA ALA A 17 -6.28 16.51 -16.38
C ALA A 17 -5.66 17.64 -15.55
N ALA A 18 -5.95 17.75 -14.27
CA ALA A 18 -5.37 18.76 -13.38
C ALA A 18 -3.87 18.55 -13.17
N THR A 19 -3.37 17.30 -13.19
CA THR A 19 -1.95 16.98 -13.06
C THR A 19 -1.13 17.36 -14.33
N PHE A 20 -1.75 17.36 -15.50
CA PHE A 20 -1.08 17.73 -16.74
C PHE A 20 -0.83 19.25 -16.92
N VAL A 21 -1.59 20.11 -16.22
CA VAL A 21 -1.49 21.57 -16.38
C VAL A 21 -0.36 22.20 -15.54
N TRP A 22 0.19 21.47 -14.55
CA TRP A 22 1.21 22.01 -13.63
C TRP A 22 2.66 21.60 -13.94
N SER A 23 2.95 21.19 -15.15
CA SER A 23 4.33 20.86 -15.57
C SER A 23 5.16 22.10 -15.91
N SER A 24 5.31 23.04 -14.98
CA SER A 24 6.31 24.10 -15.12
C SER A 24 7.66 23.62 -14.58
N ARG A 25 8.61 23.38 -15.51
CA ARG A 25 10.06 23.17 -15.32
C ARG A 25 10.43 22.47 -14.00
N ALA A 26 10.33 21.13 -14.00
CA ALA A 26 10.84 20.32 -12.92
C ALA A 26 12.37 20.47 -12.85
N GLU A 27 12.89 21.16 -11.85
CA GLU A 27 14.19 20.78 -11.32
C GLU A 27 14.14 19.29 -11.07
N ALA A 28 15.11 18.53 -11.58
CA ALA A 28 15.08 17.07 -11.52
C ALA A 28 15.02 16.63 -10.04
N ALA A 29 13.85 16.21 -9.59
CA ALA A 29 13.73 15.60 -8.27
C ALA A 29 14.60 14.36 -8.21
N ALA A 30 15.11 14.04 -7.01
CA ALA A 30 15.90 12.83 -6.84
C ALA A 30 15.11 11.61 -7.31
N PRO A 31 15.72 10.70 -8.09
CA PRO A 31 15.05 9.48 -8.55
C PRO A 31 14.41 8.72 -7.38
N TRP A 32 13.25 8.14 -7.62
CA TRP A 32 12.45 7.48 -6.59
C TRP A 32 13.23 6.45 -5.75
N ILE A 33 14.14 5.70 -6.38
CA ILE A 33 14.95 4.67 -5.70
C ILE A 33 15.83 5.23 -4.57
N TYR A 34 16.15 6.52 -4.57
CA TYR A 34 16.97 7.16 -3.53
C TYR A 34 16.15 7.80 -2.41
N ARG A 35 14.82 7.76 -2.50
CA ARG A 35 13.98 8.27 -1.42
C ARG A 35 14.16 7.44 -0.15
N GLY A 36 14.08 8.12 0.99
CA GLY A 36 14.15 7.47 2.30
C GLY A 36 12.94 6.61 2.63
N LEU A 37 13.06 5.80 3.65
CA LEU A 37 11.94 5.09 4.26
C LEU A 37 10.95 6.04 4.93
N THR A 38 11.44 7.21 5.39
CA THR A 38 10.63 8.28 5.98
C THR A 38 10.67 9.52 5.09
N ILE A 39 9.60 10.31 5.10
CA ILE A 39 9.59 11.62 4.46
C ILE A 39 10.45 12.61 5.26
N PRO A 40 11.03 13.64 4.60
CA PRO A 40 11.84 14.65 5.26
C PRO A 40 11.05 15.38 6.37
N ARG A 41 11.78 15.94 7.32
CA ARG A 41 11.18 16.76 8.38
C ARG A 41 10.51 18.00 7.78
N HIS A 42 9.30 18.29 8.25
CA HIS A 42 8.39 19.36 7.82
C HIS A 42 7.63 19.08 6.52
N ASP A 43 7.98 18.03 5.79
CA ASP A 43 7.21 17.62 4.62
C ASP A 43 5.95 16.85 5.04
N VAL A 44 4.93 16.96 4.19
CA VAL A 44 3.68 16.21 4.29
C VAL A 44 3.44 15.49 2.98
N ALA A 45 2.95 14.26 3.04
CA ALA A 45 2.51 13.52 1.87
C ALA A 45 1.07 13.01 2.06
N VAL A 46 0.31 13.10 1.00
CA VAL A 46 -1.06 12.54 0.91
C VAL A 46 -1.08 11.51 -0.19
N ASP A 47 -1.44 10.29 0.15
CA ASP A 47 -1.69 9.20 -0.78
C ASP A 47 -3.19 8.98 -0.92
N PHE A 48 -3.68 8.96 -2.14
CA PHE A 48 -5.04 8.56 -2.49
C PHE A 48 -4.98 7.37 -3.42
N GLY A 49 -5.54 6.23 -3.02
CA GLY A 49 -5.56 5.00 -3.78
C GLY A 49 -6.97 4.53 -4.14
N LEU A 50 -7.09 3.95 -5.33
CA LEU A 50 -8.26 3.19 -5.78
C LEU A 50 -7.82 1.75 -6.03
N GLY A 51 -8.52 0.80 -5.42
CA GLY A 51 -8.29 -0.62 -5.58
C GLY A 51 -9.49 -1.33 -6.20
N TYR A 52 -9.20 -2.35 -6.95
CA TYR A 52 -10.15 -3.33 -7.44
C TYR A 52 -9.71 -4.71 -6.98
N GLY A 53 -10.58 -5.46 -6.35
CA GLY A 53 -10.35 -6.83 -5.95
C GLY A 53 -11.23 -7.78 -6.75
N HIS A 54 -10.70 -8.92 -7.15
CA HIS A 54 -11.43 -10.03 -7.71
C HIS A 54 -11.09 -11.30 -6.94
N ARG A 55 -12.11 -12.01 -6.50
CA ARG A 55 -12.00 -13.31 -5.84
C ARG A 55 -13.01 -14.24 -6.48
N PRO A 56 -12.57 -15.31 -7.14
CA PRO A 56 -13.51 -16.30 -7.68
C PRO A 56 -14.20 -16.99 -6.52
N PRO A 57 -15.47 -17.29 -6.71
CA PRO A 57 -16.32 -17.72 -5.63
C PRO A 57 -16.29 -19.20 -5.43
N THR A 58 -16.86 -19.47 -4.34
CA THR A 58 -17.79 -20.53 -4.11
C THR A 58 -19.01 -19.90 -3.47
N PRO A 59 -20.10 -19.71 -4.13
CA PRO A 59 -20.54 -20.02 -5.52
C PRO A 59 -20.76 -18.81 -6.45
N ALA A 60 -20.44 -17.57 -6.10
CA ALA A 60 -20.61 -16.38 -6.94
C ALA A 60 -19.31 -15.58 -7.10
N GLU A 61 -19.00 -14.99 -8.24
CA GLU A 61 -17.80 -14.17 -8.45
C GLU A 61 -17.93 -12.86 -7.68
N ASP A 62 -17.03 -12.64 -6.73
CA ASP A 62 -16.96 -11.39 -6.02
C ASP A 62 -15.89 -10.50 -6.66
N ALA A 63 -16.32 -9.33 -7.06
CA ALA A 63 -15.44 -8.29 -7.58
C ALA A 63 -15.97 -6.94 -7.14
N GLY A 64 -15.08 -6.07 -6.68
CA GLY A 64 -15.51 -4.77 -6.18
C GLY A 64 -14.39 -3.78 -6.02
N PHE A 65 -14.75 -2.57 -5.59
CA PHE A 65 -13.85 -1.43 -5.47
C PHE A 65 -13.64 -1.02 -4.03
N GLY A 66 -12.46 -0.46 -3.76
CA GLY A 66 -12.13 0.15 -2.50
C GLY A 66 -11.27 1.40 -2.70
N LEU A 67 -11.31 2.26 -1.71
CA LEU A 67 -10.49 3.46 -1.63
C LEU A 67 -9.54 3.35 -0.44
N ASN A 68 -8.40 4.02 -0.53
CA ASN A 68 -7.49 4.20 0.59
C ASN A 68 -6.97 5.64 0.59
N LEU A 69 -6.96 6.25 1.77
CA LEU A 69 -6.38 7.56 2.01
C LEU A 69 -5.32 7.41 3.08
N GLU A 70 -4.10 7.90 2.81
CA GLU A 70 -3.03 7.99 3.80
C GLU A 70 -2.47 9.40 3.85
N LEU A 71 -2.35 9.94 5.05
CA LEU A 71 -1.66 11.18 5.35
C LEU A 71 -0.38 10.84 6.11
N ARG A 72 0.77 11.39 5.68
CA ARG A 72 2.07 11.18 6.33
C ARG A 72 2.73 12.53 6.55
N ALA A 73 3.40 12.69 7.69
CA ALA A 73 4.13 13.89 8.05
C ALA A 73 5.50 13.55 8.66
N GLY A 74 6.55 14.20 8.18
CA GLY A 74 7.88 14.17 8.76
C GLY A 74 7.96 15.09 9.98
N ILE A 75 7.77 14.55 11.20
CA ILE A 75 7.66 15.35 12.42
C ILE A 75 9.01 15.61 13.10
N ALA A 76 10.01 14.78 12.81
CA ALA A 76 11.37 14.98 13.27
C ALA A 76 12.37 14.42 12.25
N HIS A 77 13.67 14.57 12.51
CA HIS A 77 14.68 13.99 11.65
C HIS A 77 14.55 12.47 11.64
N ASN A 78 14.36 11.89 10.45
CA ASN A 78 14.16 10.46 10.23
C ASN A 78 12.93 9.84 10.93
N PHE A 79 11.95 10.65 11.36
CA PHE A 79 10.75 10.18 12.03
C PHE A 79 9.48 10.66 11.33
N GLU A 80 8.62 9.74 10.96
CA GLU A 80 7.36 9.94 10.24
C GLU A 80 6.17 9.51 11.11
N LEU A 81 5.14 10.34 11.11
CA LEU A 81 3.81 10.01 11.59
C LEU A 81 2.89 9.83 10.40
N GLY A 82 2.09 8.78 10.38
CA GLY A 82 1.10 8.50 9.36
C GLY A 82 -0.28 8.21 9.94
N PHE A 83 -1.31 8.57 9.20
CA PHE A 83 -2.68 8.18 9.45
C PHE A 83 -3.27 7.65 8.15
N ARG A 84 -3.95 6.51 8.21
CA ARG A 84 -4.55 5.84 7.06
C ARG A 84 -5.98 5.41 7.37
N MET A 85 -6.82 5.43 6.35
CA MET A 85 -8.17 4.90 6.39
C MET A 85 -8.57 4.39 4.99
N GLY A 86 -9.27 3.26 4.95
CA GLY A 86 -9.79 2.66 3.72
C GLY A 86 -11.30 2.59 3.73
N PHE A 87 -11.86 2.45 2.53
CA PHE A 87 -13.30 2.33 2.32
C PHE A 87 -13.56 1.22 1.29
N ARG A 88 -14.54 0.36 1.56
CA ARG A 88 -15.08 -0.63 0.63
C ARG A 88 -16.36 -0.09 0.05
N MET A 89 -16.39 0.10 -1.27
CA MET A 89 -17.43 0.88 -1.93
C MET A 89 -18.72 0.10 -2.19
N ASP A 90 -18.61 -1.23 -2.23
CA ASP A 90 -19.71 -2.13 -2.55
C ASP A 90 -19.54 -3.48 -1.84
N GLU A 91 -20.52 -4.38 -1.97
CA GLU A 91 -20.49 -5.71 -1.37
C GLU A 91 -19.33 -6.56 -1.93
N GLY A 92 -19.06 -6.50 -3.24
CA GLY A 92 -17.91 -7.12 -3.85
C GLY A 92 -16.59 -6.57 -3.29
N GLY A 93 -16.51 -5.26 -3.04
CA GLY A 93 -15.37 -4.63 -2.39
C GLY A 93 -15.16 -5.12 -0.95
N ARG A 94 -16.23 -5.43 -0.22
CA ARG A 94 -16.15 -6.03 1.12
C ARG A 94 -15.59 -7.45 1.05
N ASN A 95 -16.15 -8.28 0.18
CA ASN A 95 -15.78 -9.69 0.07
C ASN A 95 -14.35 -9.88 -0.44
N THR A 96 -13.86 -8.98 -1.29
CA THR A 96 -12.51 -9.00 -1.85
C THR A 96 -11.48 -8.19 -1.07
N GLN A 97 -11.91 -7.42 -0.07
CA GLN A 97 -11.06 -6.46 0.65
C GLN A 97 -10.37 -5.46 -0.30
N ALA A 98 -11.16 -4.86 -1.21
CA ALA A 98 -10.64 -4.03 -2.30
C ALA A 98 -9.90 -2.76 -1.83
N ASP A 99 -10.17 -2.25 -0.61
CA ASP A 99 -9.43 -1.17 0.03
C ASP A 99 -7.96 -1.55 0.30
N TYR A 100 -7.68 -2.82 0.50
CA TYR A 100 -6.31 -3.32 0.64
C TYR A 100 -5.53 -3.16 -0.67
N TYR A 101 -6.16 -3.46 -1.81
CA TYR A 101 -5.55 -3.27 -3.13
C TYR A 101 -5.42 -1.79 -3.51
N ALA A 102 -6.05 -0.87 -2.79
CA ALA A 102 -5.85 0.57 -2.95
C ALA A 102 -4.57 1.09 -2.24
N ARG A 103 -3.84 0.24 -1.54
CA ARG A 103 -2.61 0.58 -0.81
C ARG A 103 -1.40 0.37 -1.71
N PRO A 104 -0.62 1.42 -2.02
CA PRO A 104 0.49 1.27 -2.94
C PRO A 104 1.55 0.30 -2.43
N PHE A 105 1.79 -0.77 -3.21
CA PHE A 105 2.89 -1.70 -3.02
C PHE A 105 2.93 -2.43 -1.67
N GLU A 106 1.83 -2.51 -0.94
CA GLU A 106 1.80 -3.25 0.33
C GLU A 106 1.50 -4.73 0.10
N THR A 107 2.44 -5.59 0.45
CA THR A 107 2.27 -7.04 0.54
C THR A 107 2.55 -7.57 1.94
N GLU A 108 3.02 -6.71 2.85
CA GLU A 108 3.42 -7.06 4.21
C GLU A 108 2.27 -7.10 5.21
N THR A 109 1.18 -6.40 4.93
CA THR A 109 0.03 -6.32 5.82
C THR A 109 -1.13 -7.17 5.33
N TYR A 110 -2.03 -7.50 6.23
CA TYR A 110 -3.26 -8.23 5.97
C TYR A 110 -4.47 -7.35 6.30
N GLY A 111 -5.52 -7.46 5.51
CA GLY A 111 -6.75 -6.71 5.75
C GLY A 111 -7.41 -7.10 7.07
N THR A 112 -7.91 -6.13 7.81
CA THR A 112 -8.77 -6.36 8.97
C THR A 112 -10.21 -6.62 8.53
N GLU A 113 -10.96 -7.42 9.29
CA GLU A 113 -12.40 -7.59 9.05
C GLU A 113 -13.13 -6.29 9.36
N HIS A 114 -13.96 -5.81 8.43
CA HIS A 114 -14.81 -4.63 8.59
C HIS A 114 -15.90 -4.61 7.50
N ASP A 115 -16.95 -3.85 7.69
CA ASP A 115 -18.07 -3.79 6.75
C ASP A 115 -17.82 -2.81 5.60
N GLY A 116 -17.63 -1.55 5.87
CA GLY A 116 -17.46 -0.52 4.85
C GLY A 116 -16.23 0.36 5.04
N VAL A 117 -15.90 0.71 6.29
CA VAL A 117 -14.75 1.55 6.62
C VAL A 117 -13.69 0.72 7.30
N SER A 118 -12.49 0.63 6.73
CA SER A 118 -11.39 -0.10 7.35
C SER A 118 -10.99 0.55 8.67
N ASN A 119 -10.38 -0.25 9.54
CA ASN A 119 -9.80 0.29 10.76
C ASN A 119 -8.86 1.45 10.42
N PRO A 120 -9.07 2.64 10.99
CA PRO A 120 -8.08 3.69 10.90
C PRO A 120 -6.75 3.18 11.46
N GLU A 121 -5.67 3.48 10.75
CA GLU A 121 -4.31 3.08 11.13
C GLU A 121 -3.51 4.31 11.53
N LEU A 122 -2.95 4.30 12.73
CA LEU A 122 -1.93 5.25 13.14
C LEU A 122 -0.57 4.58 12.96
N LYS A 123 0.29 5.19 12.14
CA LYS A 123 1.62 4.68 11.80
C LYS A 123 2.70 5.59 12.37
N LEU A 124 3.68 4.99 13.01
CA LEU A 124 4.93 5.61 13.43
C LEU A 124 6.07 4.90 12.72
N ARG A 125 6.94 5.64 12.03
CA ARG A 125 8.12 5.08 11.36
C ARG A 125 9.36 5.90 11.69
N TRP A 126 10.42 5.21 12.02
CA TRP A 126 11.72 5.80 12.31
C TRP A 126 12.81 5.14 11.46
N SER A 127 13.56 5.94 10.70
CA SER A 127 14.76 5.49 10.00
C SER A 127 15.94 5.50 10.99
N VAL A 128 16.31 4.33 11.49
CA VAL A 128 17.29 4.16 12.60
C VAL A 128 18.71 4.26 12.08
N ALA A 129 18.96 3.70 10.88
CA ALA A 129 20.26 3.71 10.25
C ALA A 129 20.08 3.99 8.75
N ARG A 130 20.85 4.92 8.22
CA ARG A 130 20.77 5.31 6.82
C ARG A 130 22.17 5.52 6.25
N SER A 131 22.39 4.90 5.09
CA SER A 131 23.52 5.14 4.21
C SER A 131 23.03 5.31 2.77
N TYR A 132 23.92 5.58 1.84
CA TYR A 132 23.57 5.62 0.42
C TYR A 132 23.03 4.27 -0.09
N ALA A 133 23.66 3.16 0.32
CA ALA A 133 23.34 1.83 -0.15
C ALA A 133 22.25 1.11 0.66
N ALA A 134 22.03 1.49 1.91
CA ALA A 134 21.13 0.77 2.79
C ALA A 134 20.45 1.70 3.81
N GLU A 135 19.21 1.38 4.12
CA GLU A 135 18.45 2.05 5.18
C GLU A 135 17.66 1.01 5.98
N LEU A 136 17.69 1.12 7.30
CA LEU A 136 16.94 0.30 8.25
C LEU A 136 15.99 1.19 9.03
N GLY A 137 14.73 0.76 9.14
CA GLY A 137 13.72 1.44 9.93
C GLY A 137 13.11 0.57 11.03
N LEU A 138 12.40 1.25 11.91
CA LEU A 138 11.42 0.68 12.84
C LEU A 138 10.05 1.23 12.46
N GLU A 139 9.02 0.40 12.51
CA GLU A 139 7.65 0.80 12.24
C GLU A 139 6.70 0.23 13.30
N LEU A 140 5.78 1.06 13.76
CA LEU A 140 4.64 0.65 14.57
C LEU A 140 3.38 1.13 13.89
N ARG A 141 2.37 0.25 13.79
CA ARG A 141 1.01 0.62 13.38
C ARG A 141 0.02 0.19 14.45
N PHE A 142 -0.99 0.99 14.66
CA PHE A 142 -2.14 0.69 15.51
C PHE A 142 -3.39 0.67 14.65
N TYR A 143 -4.14 -0.42 14.71
CA TYR A 143 -5.43 -0.60 14.03
C TYR A 143 -6.54 -0.25 15.02
N LEU A 144 -7.25 0.84 14.77
CA LEU A 144 -8.27 1.37 15.68
C LEU A 144 -9.65 0.88 15.23
N PRO A 145 -10.37 0.07 16.04
CA PRO A 145 -11.68 -0.44 15.64
C PRO A 145 -12.72 0.69 15.65
N ILE A 146 -13.44 0.88 14.55
CA ILE A 146 -14.52 1.87 14.43
C ILE A 146 -15.85 1.25 14.03
N GLU A 147 -15.87 0.01 13.58
CA GLU A 147 -17.07 -0.76 13.25
C GLU A 147 -17.21 -1.99 14.16
N ALA A 148 -18.42 -2.54 14.25
CA ALA A 148 -18.70 -3.67 15.14
C ALA A 148 -17.88 -4.94 14.82
N ALA A 149 -17.59 -5.19 13.54
CA ALA A 149 -16.75 -6.30 13.08
C ALA A 149 -15.25 -6.05 13.30
N SER A 150 -14.86 -4.81 13.49
CA SER A 150 -13.46 -4.40 13.63
C SER A 150 -12.89 -4.80 14.99
N ARG A 151 -11.59 -5.09 15.02
CA ARG A 151 -10.86 -5.41 16.24
C ARG A 151 -9.62 -4.55 16.35
N PHE A 152 -9.27 -4.20 17.57
CA PHE A 152 -7.99 -3.56 17.84
C PHE A 152 -6.84 -4.49 17.45
N GLY A 153 -5.76 -3.91 16.99
CA GLY A 153 -4.53 -4.61 16.69
C GLY A 153 -3.36 -3.65 16.62
N PHE A 154 -2.18 -4.21 16.50
CA PHE A 154 -0.98 -3.44 16.22
C PHE A 154 -0.04 -4.25 15.31
N MET A 155 0.89 -3.57 14.67
CA MET A 155 1.94 -4.17 13.87
C MET A 155 3.29 -3.62 14.31
N PHE A 156 4.25 -4.51 14.48
CA PHE A 156 5.67 -4.17 14.54
C PHE A 156 6.32 -4.47 13.20
N GLY A 157 7.15 -3.56 12.70
CA GLY A 157 7.86 -3.68 11.43
C GLY A 157 9.33 -3.29 11.52
N LEU A 158 10.15 -3.97 10.74
CA LEU A 158 11.56 -3.68 10.49
C LEU A 158 11.76 -3.46 8.99
N PRO A 159 11.33 -2.32 8.42
CA PRO A 159 11.55 -2.03 7.00
C PRO A 159 13.03 -1.87 6.69
N ILE A 160 13.45 -2.42 5.55
CA ILE A 160 14.81 -2.36 5.03
C ILE A 160 14.75 -1.94 3.56
N ALA A 161 15.51 -0.92 3.19
CA ALA A 161 15.73 -0.54 1.80
C ALA A 161 17.22 -0.72 1.45
N LEU A 162 17.50 -1.49 0.38
CA LEU A 162 18.84 -1.66 -0.16
C LEU A 162 18.89 -1.06 -1.56
N ARG A 163 20.00 -0.41 -1.91
CA ARG A 163 20.14 0.30 -3.19
C ARG A 163 21.46 -0.09 -3.87
N ALA A 164 21.37 -0.42 -5.15
CA ALA A 164 22.54 -0.78 -5.98
C ALA A 164 22.34 -0.21 -7.40
N GLY A 165 23.02 0.90 -7.72
CA GLY A 165 22.84 1.57 -9.00
C GLY A 165 21.37 1.95 -9.24
N PRO A 166 20.75 1.54 -10.36
CA PRO A 166 19.36 1.86 -10.66
C PRO A 166 18.35 0.92 -9.98
N VAL A 167 18.79 0.04 -9.10
CA VAL A 167 17.94 -0.96 -8.44
C VAL A 167 17.79 -0.66 -6.97
N ARG A 168 16.55 -0.78 -6.47
CA ARG A 168 16.20 -0.73 -5.05
C ARG A 168 15.46 -2.01 -4.66
N PHE A 169 15.83 -2.56 -3.52
CA PHE A 169 15.14 -3.67 -2.87
C PHE A 169 14.49 -3.14 -1.60
N ASP A 170 13.17 -3.25 -1.51
CA ASP A 170 12.44 -3.01 -0.28
C ASP A 170 12.02 -4.36 0.31
N THR A 171 12.44 -4.60 1.54
CA THR A 171 12.11 -5.82 2.30
C THR A 171 11.93 -5.47 3.76
N GLY A 172 11.75 -6.49 4.59
CA GLY A 172 11.61 -6.29 6.03
C GLY A 172 10.95 -7.46 6.71
N LEU A 173 10.77 -7.33 8.00
CA LEU A 173 9.96 -8.24 8.82
C LEU A 173 8.82 -7.44 9.43
N TYR A 174 7.59 -7.91 9.22
CA TYR A 174 6.39 -7.27 9.75
C TYR A 174 5.54 -8.29 10.49
N VAL A 175 5.08 -7.92 11.68
CA VAL A 175 4.30 -8.79 12.56
C VAL A 175 3.04 -8.06 13.00
N PRO A 176 1.96 -8.04 12.17
CA PRO A 176 0.64 -7.61 12.62
C PRO A 176 0.02 -8.65 13.57
N ILE A 177 -0.56 -8.13 14.65
CA ILE A 177 -1.31 -8.89 15.67
C ILE A 177 -2.68 -8.23 15.81
N ILE A 178 -3.74 -8.99 15.52
CA ILE A 178 -5.12 -8.51 15.59
C ILE A 178 -5.87 -9.35 16.63
N PHE A 179 -6.51 -8.69 17.59
CA PHE A 179 -7.16 -9.33 18.73
C PHE A 179 -8.57 -9.85 18.38
N TYR A 180 -8.62 -10.79 17.43
CA TYR A 180 -9.78 -11.62 17.22
C TYR A 180 -9.89 -12.72 18.31
N ASP A 181 -10.92 -13.51 18.27
CA ASP A 181 -11.06 -14.74 19.03
C ASP A 181 -11.20 -15.94 18.05
N PRO A 182 -10.12 -16.72 17.81
CA PRO A 182 -8.76 -16.58 18.36
C PRO A 182 -7.99 -15.40 17.77
N THR A 183 -6.98 -14.90 18.53
CA THR A 183 -6.08 -13.84 18.06
C THR A 183 -5.37 -14.24 16.78
N GLN A 184 -5.36 -13.33 15.81
CA GLN A 184 -4.62 -13.50 14.55
C GLN A 184 -3.25 -12.86 14.65
N THR A 185 -2.22 -13.65 14.34
CA THR A 185 -0.84 -13.17 14.20
C THR A 185 -0.35 -13.49 12.79
N ILE A 186 0.28 -12.53 12.16
CA ILE A 186 0.87 -12.69 10.84
C ILE A 186 2.37 -12.42 10.95
N VAL A 187 3.17 -13.20 10.26
CA VAL A 187 4.60 -12.89 10.01
C VAL A 187 4.74 -12.69 8.51
N SER A 188 5.14 -11.50 8.11
CA SER A 188 5.24 -11.12 6.70
C SER A 188 6.65 -10.64 6.36
N ILE A 189 7.17 -11.16 5.27
CA ILE A 189 8.47 -10.80 4.69
C ILE A 189 8.24 -10.43 3.23
N PRO A 190 8.01 -9.13 2.91
CA PRO A 190 7.93 -8.66 1.53
C PRO A 190 9.30 -8.64 0.88
N LEU A 191 9.34 -8.74 -0.45
CA LEU A 191 10.50 -8.48 -1.28
C LEU A 191 10.04 -7.77 -2.54
N HIS A 192 10.22 -6.47 -2.59
CA HIS A 192 9.92 -5.66 -3.76
C HIS A 192 11.23 -5.28 -4.44
N VAL A 193 11.32 -5.47 -5.73
CA VAL A 193 12.52 -5.13 -6.51
C VAL A 193 12.14 -4.03 -7.49
N TRP A 194 12.70 -2.85 -7.33
CA TRP A 194 12.41 -1.69 -8.15
C TRP A 194 13.59 -1.37 -9.06
N ILE A 195 13.30 -1.13 -10.32
CA ILE A 195 14.26 -0.74 -11.32
C ILE A 195 13.89 0.65 -11.84
N GLN A 196 14.75 1.63 -11.62
CA GLN A 196 14.62 2.97 -12.20
C GLN A 196 15.05 2.91 -13.65
N VAL A 197 14.11 2.90 -14.58
CA VAL A 197 14.36 2.76 -16.02
C VAL A 197 14.48 4.13 -16.73
N ALA A 198 13.95 5.17 -16.12
CA ALA A 198 14.12 6.57 -16.52
C ALA A 198 14.19 7.46 -15.27
N SER A 199 14.53 8.71 -15.40
CA SER A 199 14.63 9.65 -14.26
C SER A 199 13.36 9.73 -13.42
N ASP A 200 12.22 9.57 -14.08
CA ASP A 200 10.87 9.74 -13.53
C ASP A 200 10.04 8.46 -13.54
N PHE A 201 10.58 7.33 -14.05
CA PHE A 201 9.83 6.10 -14.19
C PHE A 201 10.56 4.89 -13.59
N TRP A 202 9.86 4.12 -12.77
CA TRP A 202 10.34 2.88 -12.17
C TRP A 202 9.30 1.79 -12.24
N LEU A 203 9.76 0.55 -12.20
CA LEU A 203 8.89 -0.64 -12.22
C LEU A 203 9.58 -1.81 -11.53
N GLY A 204 8.80 -2.83 -11.19
CA GLY A 204 9.39 -4.06 -10.69
C GLY A 204 8.41 -5.05 -10.07
N PRO A 205 8.88 -6.27 -9.80
CA PRO A 205 8.12 -7.31 -9.16
C PRO A 205 7.88 -7.03 -7.67
N LEU A 206 6.71 -7.45 -7.22
CA LEU A 206 6.25 -7.48 -5.84
C LEU A 206 6.17 -8.94 -5.42
N LEU A 207 6.98 -9.34 -4.48
CA LEU A 207 7.07 -10.70 -3.97
C LEU A 207 6.90 -10.67 -2.45
N GLY A 208 6.60 -11.81 -1.86
CA GLY A 208 6.56 -11.92 -0.40
C GLY A 208 6.24 -13.31 0.08
N MET A 209 6.35 -13.47 1.38
CA MET A 209 5.88 -14.62 2.12
C MET A 209 5.14 -14.12 3.36
N ARG A 210 3.97 -14.68 3.62
CA ARG A 210 3.19 -14.42 4.83
C ARG A 210 2.81 -15.73 5.50
N VAL A 211 3.04 -15.82 6.79
CA VAL A 211 2.54 -16.91 7.63
C VAL A 211 1.41 -16.34 8.48
N VAL A 212 0.19 -16.76 8.20
CA VAL A 212 -1.03 -16.32 8.90
C VAL A 212 -1.40 -17.40 9.93
N ASN A 213 -1.49 -17.00 11.19
CA ASN A 213 -1.91 -17.87 12.28
C ASN A 213 -3.20 -17.31 12.93
N ARG A 214 -4.32 -18.02 12.74
CA ARG A 214 -5.62 -17.75 13.36
C ARG A 214 -6.32 -19.09 13.67
N GLY A 215 -5.92 -19.73 14.78
CA GLY A 215 -6.42 -21.07 15.13
C GLY A 215 -5.88 -22.21 14.24
N GLY A 216 -4.92 -21.91 13.39
CA GLY A 216 -4.19 -22.77 12.47
C GLY A 216 -3.16 -21.95 11.73
N SER A 217 -2.13 -22.57 11.16
CA SER A 217 -1.10 -21.88 10.39
C SER A 217 -1.32 -22.09 8.89
N ASP A 218 -1.28 -21.01 8.14
CA ASP A 218 -1.35 -20.98 6.68
C ASP A 218 -0.23 -20.11 6.12
N THR A 219 0.37 -20.52 5.00
CA THR A 219 1.45 -19.76 4.37
C THR A 219 0.98 -19.30 3.00
N GLU A 220 1.09 -18.00 2.77
CA GLU A 220 0.70 -17.32 1.55
C GLU A 220 1.94 -16.73 0.84
N TYR A 221 1.94 -16.77 -0.48
CA TYR A 221 3.00 -16.23 -1.32
C TYR A 221 2.44 -15.17 -2.26
N PRO A 222 2.37 -13.90 -1.83
CA PRO A 222 1.97 -12.81 -2.71
C PRO A 222 2.94 -12.65 -3.87
N LEU A 223 2.38 -12.42 -5.05
CA LEU A 223 3.12 -12.18 -6.28
C LEU A 223 2.46 -11.04 -7.05
N GLY A 224 3.23 -10.07 -7.48
CA GLY A 224 2.70 -8.95 -8.22
C GLY A 224 3.74 -8.21 -9.03
N PHE A 225 3.28 -7.13 -9.63
CA PHE A 225 4.10 -6.22 -10.40
C PHE A 225 3.59 -4.79 -10.17
N GLY A 226 4.52 -3.88 -9.98
CA GLY A 226 4.22 -2.47 -9.79
C GLY A 226 5.01 -1.60 -10.74
N LEU A 227 4.45 -0.43 -11.01
CA LEU A 227 5.13 0.65 -11.72
C LEU A 227 4.77 1.98 -11.10
N GLY A 228 5.66 2.94 -11.25
CA GLY A 228 5.45 4.29 -10.79
C GLY A 228 6.05 5.31 -11.73
N TRP A 229 5.39 6.43 -11.81
CA TRP A 229 5.77 7.57 -12.62
C TRP A 229 5.70 8.84 -11.79
N GLN A 230 6.82 9.54 -11.71
CA GLN A 230 6.92 10.86 -11.13
C GLN A 230 6.48 11.90 -12.16
N THR A 231 5.21 12.30 -12.11
CA THR A 231 4.63 13.25 -13.06
C THR A 231 5.11 14.69 -12.84
N SER A 232 5.53 15.00 -11.61
CA SER A 232 6.18 16.25 -11.23
C SER A 232 7.07 16.03 -10.01
N ARG A 233 7.81 17.07 -9.57
CA ARG A 233 8.65 17.00 -8.36
C ARG A 233 7.89 16.42 -7.14
N ASN A 234 6.63 16.81 -7.01
CA ASN A 234 5.82 16.55 -5.82
C ASN A 234 4.69 15.53 -6.04
N VAL A 235 4.56 14.96 -7.25
CA VAL A 235 3.44 14.09 -7.60
C VAL A 235 3.92 12.81 -8.23
N ASP A 236 3.55 11.69 -7.62
CA ASP A 236 3.77 10.35 -8.15
C ASP A 236 2.43 9.68 -8.48
N LEU A 237 2.36 9.09 -9.65
CA LEU A 237 1.31 8.14 -10.03
C LEU A 237 1.87 6.72 -9.92
N ARG A 238 1.16 5.83 -9.23
CA ARG A 238 1.57 4.44 -9.03
C ARG A 238 0.44 3.51 -9.43
N THR A 239 0.79 2.37 -10.01
CA THR A 239 -0.17 1.30 -10.29
C THR A 239 0.48 -0.06 -10.04
N TRP A 240 -0.33 -1.05 -9.68
CA TRP A 240 0.13 -2.39 -9.39
C TRP A 240 -0.95 -3.42 -9.67
N PHE A 241 -0.48 -4.62 -9.88
CA PHE A 241 -1.28 -5.83 -9.98
C PHE A 241 -0.69 -6.86 -9.01
N VAL A 242 -1.54 -7.52 -8.21
CA VAL A 242 -1.11 -8.48 -7.19
C VAL A 242 -2.03 -9.69 -7.16
N PHE A 243 -1.45 -10.87 -7.16
CA PHE A 243 -2.04 -12.09 -6.64
C PHE A 243 -1.73 -12.16 -5.14
N PRO A 244 -2.72 -12.12 -4.24
CA PRO A 244 -2.47 -12.09 -2.80
C PRO A 244 -1.85 -13.38 -2.26
N ASP A 245 -2.10 -14.51 -2.96
CA ASP A 245 -1.53 -15.81 -2.61
C ASP A 245 -1.42 -16.69 -3.85
N MET A 246 -0.25 -17.28 -4.06
CA MET A 246 0.05 -18.22 -5.15
C MET A 246 0.21 -19.67 -4.65
N SER A 247 -0.01 -19.92 -3.35
CA SER A 247 0.19 -21.26 -2.75
C SER A 247 -0.89 -22.27 -3.13
N ARG A 248 -2.06 -21.81 -3.59
CA ARG A 248 -3.23 -22.64 -3.88
C ARG A 248 -3.83 -22.30 -5.22
N ASP A 249 -4.36 -23.30 -5.93
CA ASP A 249 -5.02 -23.11 -7.22
C ASP A 249 -6.19 -22.11 -7.16
N ALA A 250 -6.97 -22.15 -6.06
CA ALA A 250 -8.08 -21.21 -5.86
C ALA A 250 -7.58 -19.80 -5.52
N ALA A 251 -6.48 -19.68 -4.79
CA ALA A 251 -5.87 -18.43 -4.42
C ALA A 251 -5.21 -17.72 -5.62
N ALA A 252 -4.63 -18.50 -6.55
CA ALA A 252 -4.08 -17.98 -7.79
C ALA A 252 -5.13 -17.35 -8.73
N ARG A 253 -6.42 -17.59 -8.48
CA ARG A 253 -7.52 -16.95 -9.23
C ARG A 253 -7.95 -15.63 -8.59
N SER A 254 -7.57 -15.36 -7.35
CA SER A 254 -7.81 -14.07 -6.68
C SER A 254 -6.72 -13.09 -7.11
N TYR A 255 -7.11 -11.87 -7.47
CA TYR A 255 -6.16 -10.83 -7.80
C TYR A 255 -6.68 -9.44 -7.42
N GLY A 256 -5.77 -8.51 -7.31
CA GLY A 256 -6.05 -7.11 -7.09
C GLY A 256 -5.32 -6.21 -8.06
N LEU A 257 -5.95 -5.11 -8.37
CA LEU A 257 -5.40 -3.99 -9.13
C LEU A 257 -5.45 -2.75 -8.27
N GLY A 258 -4.44 -1.91 -8.35
CA GLY A 258 -4.43 -0.65 -7.65
C GLY A 258 -3.85 0.48 -8.48
N VAL A 259 -4.38 1.67 -8.25
CA VAL A 259 -3.83 2.94 -8.74
C VAL A 259 -3.80 3.90 -7.57
N ALA A 260 -2.68 4.60 -7.38
CA ALA A 260 -2.59 5.64 -6.36
C ALA A 260 -1.87 6.89 -6.87
N LEU A 261 -2.28 8.00 -6.31
CA LEU A 261 -1.65 9.30 -6.46
C LEU A 261 -1.06 9.71 -5.11
N GLU A 262 0.25 9.96 -5.09
CA GLU A 262 0.92 10.61 -3.95
C GLU A 262 1.19 12.08 -4.29
N VAL A 263 0.79 12.97 -3.41
CA VAL A 263 1.12 14.41 -3.49
C VAL A 263 1.93 14.77 -2.25
N ARG A 264 3.09 15.40 -2.47
CA ARG A 264 3.99 15.87 -1.41
C ARG A 264 3.99 17.39 -1.35
N PHE A 265 4.04 17.89 -0.13
CA PHE A 265 4.11 19.29 0.23
C PHE A 265 5.40 19.48 1.03
N GLU A 266 6.30 20.31 0.51
CA GLU A 266 7.59 20.69 1.09
C GLU A 266 7.50 22.03 1.82
#